data_ef10caf16d7244d30e25466e3d47b170
#
_entry.id   ef10caf16d7244d30e25466e3d47b170
#
_cell.length_a   1.000
_cell.length_b   1.000
_cell.length_c   1.000
_cell.angle_alpha   90.00
_cell.angle_beta   90.00
_cell.angle_gamma   90.00
#
_symmetry.space_group_name_H-M   'P 1'
#
loop_
_entity.id
_entity.type
_entity.pdbx_description
1 polymer ?
#
loop_
_entity_poly.entity_id
_entity_poly.type
_entity_poly.pdbx_seq_one_letter_code
_entity_poly.pdbx_strand_id
1 'polypeptide(L)'
;MAKSSGQKLKLLYLIKMLRENTDENHPMSTPDIIKYLENQGIHAERKSIYNDMECLADFGYDVVQVQSRLGGGYYLGSREFELPELKLLVDAVQSSRFITTKKSRELIRKLEQIAGKNDAGKLQRQVYVAGRVKTENESIYYSI
;
A
#
# COMPACT_ATOMS: atom_id res chain seq x y z
N MET A 1 -25.07 12.06 13.79
CA MET A 1 -24.35 10.86 14.25
C MET A 1 -23.54 10.20 13.15
N ALA A 2 -24.15 9.80 12.02
CA ALA A 2 -23.43 9.23 10.89
C ALA A 2 -22.35 10.16 10.32
N LYS A 3 -22.58 11.47 10.32
CA LYS A 3 -21.60 12.47 9.83
C LYS A 3 -20.32 12.52 10.67
N SER A 4 -20.42 12.38 11.99
CA SER A 4 -19.24 12.45 12.86
C SER A 4 -18.37 11.21 12.75
N SER A 5 -18.95 10.03 12.60
CA SER A 5 -18.19 8.79 12.43
C SER A 5 -17.47 8.76 11.07
N GLY A 6 -18.13 9.20 10.00
CA GLY A 6 -17.53 9.33 8.68
C GLY A 6 -16.36 10.30 8.66
N GLN A 7 -16.49 11.44 9.32
CA GLN A 7 -15.40 12.43 9.39
C GLN A 7 -14.22 11.93 10.21
N LYS A 8 -14.43 11.14 11.26
CA LYS A 8 -13.35 10.52 12.02
C LYS A 8 -12.58 9.49 11.21
N LEU A 9 -13.28 8.73 10.38
CA LEU A 9 -12.66 7.72 9.52
C LEU A 9 -11.97 8.30 8.30
N LYS A 10 -12.26 9.54 7.94
CA LYS A 10 -11.77 10.20 6.74
C LYS A 10 -10.24 10.16 6.62
N LEU A 11 -9.52 10.52 7.67
CA LEU A 11 -8.05 10.51 7.67
C LEU A 11 -7.50 9.09 7.52
N LEU A 12 -8.13 8.11 8.14
CA LEU A 12 -7.73 6.71 8.04
C LEU A 12 -7.91 6.19 6.61
N TYR A 13 -9.02 6.52 5.96
CA TYR A 13 -9.24 6.18 4.56
C TYR A 13 -8.26 6.89 3.63
N LEU A 14 -7.93 8.14 3.92
CA LEU A 14 -6.97 8.89 3.11
C LEU A 14 -5.57 8.26 3.16
N ILE A 15 -5.09 7.89 4.34
CA ILE A 15 -3.77 7.25 4.44
C ILE A 15 -3.77 5.85 3.82
N LYS A 16 -4.85 5.10 3.98
CA LYS A 16 -5.02 3.80 3.32
C LYS A 16 -4.96 3.96 1.80
N MET A 17 -5.72 4.91 1.26
CA MET A 17 -5.73 5.21 -0.18
C MET A 17 -4.34 5.59 -0.68
N LEU A 18 -3.65 6.47 0.02
CA LEU A 18 -2.30 6.91 -0.36
C LEU A 18 -1.33 5.73 -0.41
N ARG A 19 -1.38 4.84 0.57
CA ARG A 19 -0.52 3.65 0.61
C ARG A 19 -0.82 2.68 -0.52
N GLU A 20 -2.09 2.40 -0.77
CA GLU A 20 -2.52 1.35 -1.68
C GLU A 20 -2.54 1.81 -3.13
N ASN A 21 -2.90 3.08 -3.38
CA ASN A 21 -3.26 3.56 -4.72
C ASN A 21 -2.28 4.58 -5.31
N THR A 22 -1.31 5.06 -4.55
CA THR A 22 -0.40 6.11 -5.05
C THR A 22 1.06 5.72 -4.95
N ASP A 23 1.85 6.32 -5.82
CA ASP A 23 3.31 6.32 -5.79
C ASP A 23 3.81 7.54 -6.59
N GLU A 24 5.12 7.70 -6.70
CA GLU A 24 5.73 8.82 -7.41
C GLU A 24 5.23 8.96 -8.86
N ASN A 25 4.96 7.84 -9.51
CA ASN A 25 4.51 7.82 -10.91
C ASN A 25 2.99 7.82 -11.05
N HIS A 26 2.25 7.66 -9.95
CA HIS A 26 0.79 7.54 -9.93
C HIS A 26 0.20 8.41 -8.82
N PRO A 27 0.35 9.75 -8.91
CA PRO A 27 -0.32 10.63 -7.95
C PRO A 27 -1.83 10.58 -8.18
N MET A 28 -2.58 10.83 -7.12
CA MET A 28 -4.03 10.84 -7.19
C MET A 28 -4.54 12.26 -7.11
N SER A 29 -5.35 12.66 -8.09
CA SER A 29 -5.92 14.02 -8.15
C SER A 29 -6.93 14.26 -7.05
N THR A 30 -7.16 15.54 -6.69
CA THR A 30 -8.17 15.88 -5.70
C THR A 30 -9.58 15.41 -6.09
N PRO A 31 -10.03 15.54 -7.35
CA PRO A 31 -11.33 14.97 -7.75
C PRO A 31 -11.40 13.45 -7.54
N ASP A 32 -10.33 12.72 -7.84
CA ASP A 32 -10.31 11.28 -7.66
C ASP A 32 -10.31 10.90 -6.17
N ILE A 33 -9.66 11.68 -5.33
CA ILE A 33 -9.69 11.50 -3.88
C ILE A 33 -11.11 11.69 -3.34
N ILE A 34 -11.78 12.73 -3.77
CA ILE A 34 -13.18 13.01 -3.40
C ILE A 34 -14.08 11.84 -3.79
N LYS A 35 -13.90 11.34 -5.01
CA LYS A 35 -14.65 10.19 -5.52
C LYS A 35 -14.37 8.93 -4.70
N TYR A 36 -13.12 8.68 -4.35
CA TYR A 36 -12.75 7.56 -3.48
C TYR A 36 -13.47 7.63 -2.14
N LEU A 37 -13.47 8.81 -1.51
CA LEU A 37 -14.15 9.01 -0.23
C LEU A 37 -15.67 8.85 -0.34
N GLU A 38 -16.28 9.36 -1.42
CA GLU A 38 -17.70 9.18 -1.68
C GLU A 38 -18.07 7.70 -1.78
N ASN A 39 -17.24 6.89 -2.42
CA ASN A 39 -17.43 5.45 -2.51
C ASN A 39 -17.37 4.78 -1.13
N GLN A 40 -16.74 5.41 -0.15
CA GLN A 40 -16.70 4.95 1.24
C GLN A 40 -17.81 5.56 2.09
N GLY A 41 -18.73 6.34 1.49
CA GLY A 41 -19.80 7.01 2.20
C GLY A 41 -19.38 8.28 2.92
N ILE A 42 -18.23 8.87 2.55
CA ILE A 42 -17.69 10.08 3.18
C ILE A 42 -17.75 11.24 2.18
N HIS A 43 -18.51 12.26 2.51
CA HIS A 43 -18.56 13.49 1.71
C HIS A 43 -17.35 14.38 2.07
N ALA A 44 -16.66 14.87 1.03
CA ALA A 44 -15.51 15.76 1.21
C ALA A 44 -15.46 16.83 0.12
N GLU A 45 -14.98 18.00 0.50
CA GLU A 45 -14.76 19.13 -0.39
C GLU A 45 -13.27 19.36 -0.62
N ARG A 46 -12.92 20.01 -1.72
CA ARG A 46 -11.54 20.27 -2.11
C ARG A 46 -10.70 20.91 -1.00
N LYS A 47 -11.23 21.96 -0.37
CA LYS A 47 -10.53 22.67 0.71
C LYS A 47 -10.27 21.75 1.91
N SER A 48 -11.23 20.91 2.23
CA SER A 48 -11.12 19.95 3.30
C SER A 48 -10.02 18.91 3.01
N ILE A 49 -9.87 18.48 1.77
CA ILE A 49 -8.79 17.56 1.35
C ILE A 49 -7.42 18.20 1.58
N TYR A 50 -7.23 19.46 1.21
CA TYR A 50 -5.96 20.15 1.43
C TYR A 50 -5.60 20.18 2.92
N ASN A 51 -6.56 20.49 3.77
CA ASN A 51 -6.35 20.53 5.22
C ASN A 51 -6.02 19.13 5.77
N ASP A 52 -6.69 18.10 5.28
CA ASP A 52 -6.46 16.73 5.70
C ASP A 52 -5.06 16.23 5.30
N MET A 53 -4.61 16.57 4.09
CA MET A 53 -3.28 16.19 3.62
C MET A 53 -2.19 16.89 4.43
N GLU A 54 -2.39 18.16 4.78
CA GLU A 54 -1.50 18.89 5.68
C GLU A 54 -1.47 18.24 7.07
N CYS A 55 -2.61 17.81 7.58
CA CYS A 55 -2.69 17.11 8.87
C CYS A 55 -1.92 15.78 8.85
N LEU A 56 -2.03 15.01 7.77
CA LEU A 56 -1.26 13.78 7.61
C LEU A 56 0.24 14.03 7.55
N ALA A 57 0.66 15.09 6.85
CA ALA A 57 2.05 15.50 6.79
C ALA A 57 2.58 15.92 8.16
N ASP A 58 1.80 16.69 8.91
CA ASP A 58 2.15 17.13 10.27
C ASP A 58 2.28 15.95 11.22
N PHE A 59 1.46 14.91 11.04
CA PHE A 59 1.55 13.70 11.83
C PHE A 59 2.84 12.91 11.57
N GLY A 60 3.43 13.05 10.37
CA GLY A 60 4.69 12.41 10.03
C GLY A 60 4.69 11.59 8.75
N TYR A 61 3.57 11.53 8.03
CA TYR A 61 3.54 10.87 6.73
C TYR A 61 4.17 11.76 5.65
N ASP A 62 4.91 11.14 4.74
CA ASP A 62 5.54 11.86 3.62
C ASP A 62 4.54 12.05 2.49
N VAL A 63 3.59 12.95 2.69
CA VAL A 63 2.59 13.30 1.70
C VAL A 63 3.18 14.32 0.74
N VAL A 64 3.33 13.95 -0.53
CA VAL A 64 3.89 14.81 -1.57
C VAL A 64 2.77 15.35 -2.45
N GLN A 65 2.74 16.66 -2.61
CA GLN A 65 1.83 17.33 -3.53
C GLN A 65 2.53 17.59 -4.85
N VAL A 66 1.92 17.14 -5.94
CA VAL A 66 2.40 17.38 -7.30
C VAL A 66 1.51 18.42 -7.96
N GLN A 67 2.14 19.41 -8.60
CA GLN A 67 1.43 20.40 -9.41
C GLN A 67 1.85 20.23 -10.87
N SER A 68 0.88 20.16 -11.76
CA SER A 68 1.13 20.13 -13.19
C SER A 68 0.06 20.91 -13.93
N ARG A 69 0.34 21.26 -15.21
CA ARG A 69 -0.63 21.95 -16.07
C ARG A 69 -1.88 21.11 -16.33
N LEU A 70 -1.76 19.78 -16.23
CA LEU A 70 -2.83 18.82 -16.48
C LEU A 70 -3.60 18.46 -15.19
N GLY A 71 -3.35 19.18 -14.12
CA GLY A 71 -3.88 18.90 -12.81
C GLY A 71 -2.82 18.34 -11.88
N GLY A 72 -2.97 18.60 -10.58
CA GLY A 72 -2.07 18.12 -9.56
C GLY A 72 -2.64 16.90 -8.85
N GLY A 73 -1.89 16.40 -7.89
CA GLY A 73 -2.33 15.29 -7.08
C GLY A 73 -1.44 15.09 -5.87
N TYR A 74 -1.72 14.03 -5.16
CA TYR A 74 -0.96 13.64 -3.96
C TYR A 74 -0.49 12.21 -4.10
N TYR A 75 0.68 11.92 -3.53
CA TYR A 75 1.16 10.56 -3.37
C TYR A 75 1.94 10.43 -2.06
N LEU A 76 2.11 9.21 -1.62
CA LEU A 76 2.94 8.89 -0.46
C LEU A 76 4.37 8.64 -0.95
N GLY A 77 5.31 9.52 -0.55
CA GLY A 77 6.70 9.49 -1.01
C GLY A 77 7.52 8.41 -0.33
N SER A 78 7.64 8.47 1.00
CA SER A 78 8.40 7.49 1.76
C SER A 78 7.52 6.32 2.17
N ARG A 79 8.04 5.11 1.96
CA ARG A 79 7.41 3.87 2.35
C ARG A 79 8.32 3.11 3.30
N GLU A 80 7.74 2.22 4.10
CA GLU A 80 8.51 1.38 5.01
C GLU A 80 9.54 0.54 4.25
N PHE A 81 9.17 0.07 3.07
CA PHE A 81 10.06 -0.70 2.19
C PHE A 81 10.00 -0.16 0.77
N GLU A 82 11.17 -0.01 0.18
CA GLU A 82 11.30 0.27 -1.24
C GLU A 82 11.06 -1.00 -2.07
N LEU A 83 10.69 -0.85 -3.34
CA LEU A 83 10.42 -1.99 -4.22
C LEU A 83 11.59 -2.98 -4.30
N PRO A 84 12.87 -2.55 -4.46
CA PRO A 84 14.00 -3.49 -4.47
C PRO A 84 14.14 -4.27 -3.17
N GLU A 85 13.84 -3.64 -2.02
CA GLU A 85 13.86 -4.30 -0.73
C GLU A 85 12.76 -5.36 -0.62
N LEU A 86 11.56 -5.04 -1.09
CA LEU A 86 10.45 -6.00 -1.14
C LEU A 86 10.75 -7.18 -2.04
N LYS A 87 11.39 -6.94 -3.20
CA LYS A 87 11.85 -8.01 -4.09
C LYS A 87 12.82 -8.95 -3.40
N LEU A 88 13.75 -8.39 -2.63
CA LEU A 88 14.70 -9.17 -1.85
C LEU A 88 13.99 -10.04 -0.81
N LEU A 89 13.00 -9.47 -0.11
CA LEU A 89 12.21 -10.20 0.89
C LEU A 89 11.39 -11.33 0.26
N VAL A 90 10.76 -11.07 -0.88
CA VAL A 90 10.02 -12.10 -1.64
C VAL A 90 10.95 -13.23 -2.04
N ASP A 91 12.13 -12.91 -2.55
CA ASP A 91 13.11 -13.93 -2.94
C ASP A 91 13.58 -14.75 -1.75
N ALA A 92 13.82 -14.11 -0.61
CA ALA A 92 14.21 -14.81 0.62
C ALA A 92 13.11 -15.79 1.08
N VAL A 93 11.84 -15.38 1.02
CA VAL A 93 10.71 -16.24 1.36
C VAL A 93 10.64 -17.45 0.43
N GLN A 94 10.78 -17.22 -0.88
CA GLN A 94 10.74 -18.28 -1.88
C GLN A 94 11.92 -19.26 -1.76
N SER A 95 13.09 -18.75 -1.41
CA SER A 95 14.31 -19.55 -1.27
C SER A 95 14.32 -20.39 0.00
N SER A 96 13.54 -20.02 1.00
CA SER A 96 13.52 -20.72 2.27
C SER A 96 12.95 -22.13 2.15
N ARG A 97 13.70 -23.11 2.58
CA ARG A 97 13.26 -24.51 2.63
C ARG A 97 12.43 -24.81 3.87
N PHE A 98 12.47 -23.92 4.86
CA PHE A 98 11.76 -24.09 6.14
C PHE A 98 10.29 -23.68 6.10
N ILE A 99 9.86 -23.05 5.02
CA ILE A 99 8.51 -22.49 4.88
C ILE A 99 7.75 -23.32 3.83
N THR A 100 6.52 -23.73 4.17
CA THR A 100 5.68 -24.46 3.22
C THR A 100 5.28 -23.55 2.04
N THR A 101 4.88 -24.16 0.92
CA THR A 101 4.38 -23.42 -0.24
C THR A 101 3.18 -22.55 0.14
N LYS A 102 2.25 -23.07 0.95
CA LYS A 102 1.09 -22.34 1.44
C LYS A 102 1.50 -21.12 2.26
N LYS A 103 2.39 -21.29 3.22
CA LYS A 103 2.86 -20.19 4.08
C LYS A 103 3.64 -19.16 3.29
N SER A 104 4.42 -19.57 2.31
CA SER A 104 5.13 -18.67 1.39
C SER A 104 4.16 -17.77 0.63
N ARG A 105 3.08 -18.34 0.10
CA ARG A 105 2.04 -17.57 -0.61
C ARG A 105 1.38 -16.55 0.30
N GLU A 106 1.08 -16.92 1.53
CA GLU A 106 0.49 -16.00 2.51
C GLU A 106 1.42 -14.83 2.81
N LEU A 107 2.72 -15.10 3.04
CA LEU A 107 3.71 -14.06 3.32
C LEU A 107 3.93 -13.15 2.12
N ILE A 108 4.04 -13.71 0.93
CA ILE A 108 4.22 -12.93 -0.30
C ILE A 108 3.00 -12.03 -0.54
N ARG A 109 1.79 -12.52 -0.29
CA ARG A 109 0.58 -11.70 -0.41
C ARG A 109 0.62 -10.50 0.54
N LYS A 110 1.11 -10.67 1.77
CA LYS A 110 1.29 -9.57 2.72
C LYS A 110 2.31 -8.56 2.23
N LEU A 111 3.41 -9.02 1.65
CA LEU A 111 4.44 -8.16 1.07
C LEU A 111 3.91 -7.37 -0.14
N GLU A 112 3.08 -8.01 -0.98
CA GLU A 112 2.42 -7.34 -2.10
C GLU A 112 1.52 -6.19 -1.62
N GLN A 113 0.82 -6.37 -0.51
CA GLN A 113 -0.02 -5.31 0.08
C GLN A 113 0.82 -4.12 0.53
N ILE A 114 2.01 -4.35 1.04
CA ILE A 114 2.95 -3.29 1.44
C ILE A 114 3.42 -2.51 0.20
N ALA A 115 3.62 -3.19 -0.92
CA ALA A 115 4.09 -2.57 -2.16
C ALA A 115 3.07 -1.60 -2.79
N GLY A 116 1.78 -1.77 -2.50
CA GLY A 116 0.71 -1.04 -3.15
C GLY A 116 0.33 -1.67 -4.50
N LYS A 117 -0.80 -1.24 -5.05
CA LYS A 117 -1.38 -1.89 -6.22
C LYS A 117 -0.53 -1.78 -7.50
N ASN A 118 0.22 -0.69 -7.67
CA ASN A 118 1.02 -0.46 -8.87
C ASN A 118 2.27 -1.33 -8.91
N ASP A 119 2.84 -1.67 -7.75
CA ASP A 119 4.06 -2.45 -7.64
C ASP A 119 3.81 -3.91 -7.30
N ALA A 120 2.62 -4.28 -6.83
CA ALA A 120 2.28 -5.65 -6.48
C ALA A 120 2.50 -6.63 -7.62
N GLY A 121 2.12 -6.25 -8.84
CA GLY A 121 2.31 -7.06 -10.04
C GLY A 121 3.79 -7.32 -10.36
N LYS A 122 4.67 -6.38 -10.03
CA LYS A 122 6.11 -6.53 -10.22
C LYS A 122 6.70 -7.56 -9.25
N LEU A 123 6.16 -7.65 -8.04
CA LEU A 123 6.53 -8.67 -7.07
C LEU A 123 6.04 -10.05 -7.48
N GLN A 124 4.82 -10.16 -8.00
CA GLN A 124 4.24 -11.43 -8.44
C GLN A 124 5.05 -12.10 -9.55
N ARG A 125 5.65 -11.34 -10.44
CA ARG A 125 6.49 -11.89 -11.51
C ARG A 125 7.69 -12.67 -11.01
N GLN A 126 8.11 -12.46 -9.76
CA GLN A 126 9.23 -13.15 -9.14
C GLN A 126 8.81 -14.40 -8.36
N VAL A 127 7.51 -14.64 -8.22
CA VAL A 127 6.98 -15.77 -7.43
C VAL A 127 7.25 -17.12 -8.08
N TYR A 128 7.50 -17.17 -9.40
CA TYR A 128 7.71 -18.40 -10.12
C TYR A 128 9.21 -18.66 -10.33
N VAL A 129 9.88 -19.20 -9.31
CA VAL A 129 11.22 -19.76 -9.47
C VAL A 129 11.08 -21.27 -9.56
N ALA A 130 11.21 -21.78 -10.79
CA ALA A 130 11.12 -23.20 -11.05
C ALA A 130 12.15 -24.00 -10.26
N GLY A 131 11.74 -25.12 -9.67
CA GLY A 131 12.64 -26.10 -9.09
C GLY A 131 13.06 -25.91 -7.64
N ARG A 132 12.51 -24.93 -6.92
CA ARG A 132 12.78 -24.78 -5.48
C ARG A 132 11.86 -25.69 -4.66
N VAL A 133 12.49 -26.59 -3.89
CA VAL A 133 11.77 -27.51 -3.01
C VAL A 133 11.51 -26.81 -1.67
N LYS A 134 10.26 -26.82 -1.24
CA LYS A 134 9.85 -26.28 0.07
C LYS A 134 9.33 -27.41 0.96
N THR A 135 9.45 -27.20 2.27
CA THR A 135 8.87 -28.11 3.25
C THR A 135 7.34 -28.04 3.19
N GLU A 136 6.68 -29.16 3.45
CA GLU A 136 5.23 -29.23 3.58
C GLU A 136 4.78 -29.17 5.04
N ASN A 137 5.74 -29.16 5.98
CA ASN A 137 5.46 -29.19 7.41
C ASN A 137 5.55 -27.78 8.02
N GLU A 138 4.40 -27.21 8.32
CA GLU A 138 4.28 -25.88 8.93
C GLU A 138 4.86 -25.82 10.36
N SER A 139 4.93 -26.96 11.06
CA SER A 139 5.47 -26.97 12.42
C SER A 139 6.92 -26.53 12.45
N ILE A 140 7.69 -26.80 11.40
CA ILE A 140 9.08 -26.36 11.27
C ILE A 140 9.16 -24.83 11.29
N TYR A 141 8.26 -24.17 10.58
CA TYR A 141 8.20 -22.71 10.53
C TYR A 141 8.01 -22.10 11.93
N TYR A 142 7.12 -22.65 12.72
CA TYR A 142 6.83 -22.12 14.06
C TYR A 142 7.87 -22.52 15.10
N SER A 143 8.79 -23.41 14.76
CA SER A 143 9.88 -23.84 15.64
C SER A 143 11.15 -22.97 15.52
N ILE A 144 11.19 -22.12 14.50
CA ILE A 144 12.30 -21.21 14.28
C ILE A 144 12.16 -19.98 15.16
#